data_ee20d41b57f38448c12b57370f8459cd
#
_entry.id   ee20d41b57f38448c12b57370f8459cd
#
_cell.length_a   1.000
_cell.length_b   1.000
_cell.length_c   1.000
_cell.angle_alpha   90.00
_cell.angle_beta   90.00
_cell.angle_gamma   90.00
#
_symmetry.space_group_name_H-M   'P 1'
#
loop_
_entity.id
_entity.type
_entity.pdbx_description
1 polymer ?
#
loop_
_entity_poly.entity_id
_entity_poly.type
_entity_poly.pdbx_seq_one_letter_code
_entity_poly.pdbx_strand_id
1 'polypeptide(L)'
;MPEILRLGQGEPVPPRIAVVGCGGAGCNVLQQVPADLGLTRVALNDAPHRSMAGVASRLLLPRESLYGLASMDDAAVKTLSTPEEKTIAGAVLNHDLIVPIAGLGGETGGPAAALVGRVSKILGTATLALAATPFTAEGMNRRVAAERALELLSKKVDGLVAFSNNELLRLAPQLPLLRAFQVLGEIMVRPLVDLARSMTRTDVGTLRGFLLSRGRWRFGGGSGEGKHRAFSAVEEAFASPWLPKDPDMIGGIVVLVAAPDFGEALAGEVAHEVRLAAPRAVPLVGGYADPGLGERVRVSVLAGW
;
A
#
# COMPACT_ATOMS: atom_id res chain seq x y z
N MET A 1 -24.52 -17.60 3.24
CA MET A 1 -23.38 -17.02 2.49
C MET A 1 -22.69 -16.04 3.40
N PRO A 2 -21.36 -16.00 3.51
CA PRO A 2 -20.70 -14.95 4.30
C PRO A 2 -21.07 -13.58 3.71
N GLU A 3 -21.40 -12.67 4.61
CA GLU A 3 -21.80 -11.30 4.29
C GLU A 3 -20.64 -10.58 3.58
N ILE A 4 -20.94 -9.83 2.51
CA ILE A 4 -19.95 -8.98 1.85
C ILE A 4 -19.79 -7.73 2.72
N LEU A 5 -18.60 -7.55 3.29
CA LEU A 5 -18.25 -6.29 3.95
C LEU A 5 -18.03 -5.21 2.89
N ARG A 6 -18.56 -4.00 3.13
CA ARG A 6 -18.46 -2.90 2.15
C ARG A 6 -17.77 -1.67 2.75
N LEU A 7 -16.95 -1.03 1.94
CA LEU A 7 -16.42 0.30 2.18
C LEU A 7 -17.32 1.36 1.54
N GLY A 8 -17.24 2.59 1.99
CA GLY A 8 -17.99 3.72 1.43
C GLY A 8 -19.46 3.82 1.86
N GLN A 9 -19.87 3.07 2.87
CA GLN A 9 -21.27 3.07 3.36
C GLN A 9 -21.54 4.12 4.45
N GLY A 10 -20.49 4.78 4.97
CA GLY A 10 -20.61 5.79 6.02
C GLY A 10 -20.92 7.19 5.48
N GLU A 11 -20.90 8.18 6.37
CA GLU A 11 -20.94 9.59 5.97
C GLU A 11 -19.81 9.89 4.96
N PRO A 12 -20.08 10.68 3.90
CA PRO A 12 -19.13 10.91 2.80
C PRO A 12 -17.98 11.87 3.21
N VAL A 13 -17.40 11.63 4.38
CA VAL A 13 -16.20 12.35 4.84
C VAL A 13 -14.98 11.53 4.49
N PRO A 14 -14.10 12.02 3.59
CA PRO A 14 -12.90 11.28 3.21
C PRO A 14 -11.94 11.11 4.39
N PRO A 15 -11.19 10.00 4.47
CA PRO A 15 -10.17 9.81 5.47
C PRO A 15 -9.00 10.79 5.26
N ARG A 16 -8.42 11.27 6.34
CA ARG A 16 -7.18 12.04 6.29
C ARG A 16 -6.01 11.06 6.19
N ILE A 17 -5.35 11.03 5.06
CA ILE A 17 -4.26 10.08 4.81
C ILE A 17 -2.94 10.83 4.72
N ALA A 18 -1.94 10.38 5.49
CA ALA A 18 -0.56 10.80 5.35
C ALA A 18 0.25 9.74 4.58
N VAL A 19 0.91 10.17 3.52
CA VAL A 19 1.80 9.31 2.72
C VAL A 19 3.24 9.72 3.01
N VAL A 20 4.04 8.78 3.51
CA VAL A 20 5.43 9.03 3.91
C VAL A 20 6.37 8.28 2.97
N GLY A 21 7.02 9.01 2.07
CA GLY A 21 8.08 8.45 1.22
C GLY A 21 9.36 8.27 2.03
N CYS A 22 9.79 7.02 2.24
CA CYS A 22 10.90 6.64 3.08
C CYS A 22 12.13 6.26 2.26
N GLY A 23 13.23 7.00 2.44
CA GLY A 23 14.44 6.85 1.66
C GLY A 23 14.28 7.36 0.21
N GLY A 24 15.37 7.37 -0.57
CA GLY A 24 15.36 7.89 -1.94
C GLY A 24 14.32 7.22 -2.86
N ALA A 25 14.19 5.90 -2.79
CA ALA A 25 13.22 5.16 -3.61
C ALA A 25 11.78 5.47 -3.19
N GLY A 26 11.47 5.45 -1.89
CA GLY A 26 10.14 5.82 -1.39
C GLY A 26 9.75 7.25 -1.73
N CYS A 27 10.69 8.20 -1.64
CA CYS A 27 10.48 9.59 -2.06
C CYS A 27 10.24 9.72 -3.58
N ASN A 28 10.87 8.88 -4.42
CA ASN A 28 10.58 8.84 -5.86
C ASN A 28 9.14 8.37 -6.13
N VAL A 29 8.68 7.33 -5.45
CA VAL A 29 7.28 6.84 -5.56
C VAL A 29 6.30 7.88 -5.04
N LEU A 30 6.62 8.60 -3.98
CA LEU A 30 5.79 9.68 -3.43
C LEU A 30 5.48 10.77 -4.48
N GLN A 31 6.40 11.03 -5.42
CA GLN A 31 6.18 11.98 -6.53
C GLN A 31 5.07 11.55 -7.49
N GLN A 32 4.75 10.25 -7.53
CA GLN A 32 3.71 9.70 -8.41
C GLN A 32 2.32 9.68 -7.76
N VAL A 33 2.22 10.01 -6.47
CA VAL A 33 0.93 10.16 -5.79
C VAL A 33 0.19 11.36 -6.39
N PRO A 34 -1.04 11.18 -6.91
CA PRO A 34 -1.80 12.28 -7.51
C PRO A 34 -2.03 13.44 -6.55
N ALA A 35 -1.90 14.67 -7.04
CA ALA A 35 -2.04 15.88 -6.20
C ALA A 35 -3.48 16.18 -5.81
N ASP A 36 -4.43 15.79 -6.67
CA ASP A 36 -5.86 16.00 -6.54
C ASP A 36 -6.53 15.19 -5.43
N LEU A 37 -5.83 14.20 -4.86
CA LEU A 37 -6.36 13.37 -3.77
C LEU A 37 -6.37 14.08 -2.40
N GLY A 38 -5.78 15.26 -2.27
CA GLY A 38 -5.72 15.98 -1.00
C GLY A 38 -4.91 15.28 0.12
N LEU A 39 -4.04 14.33 -0.25
CA LEU A 39 -3.24 13.57 0.70
C LEU A 39 -2.07 14.40 1.25
N THR A 40 -1.80 14.26 2.55
CA THR A 40 -0.59 14.84 3.14
C THR A 40 0.63 14.05 2.68
N ARG A 41 1.60 14.74 2.07
CA ARG A 41 2.85 14.13 1.59
C ARG A 41 4.00 14.51 2.49
N VAL A 42 4.73 13.52 2.96
CA VAL A 42 5.92 13.66 3.80
C VAL A 42 7.08 12.92 3.14
N ALA A 43 8.21 13.57 2.96
CA ALA A 43 9.43 12.93 2.48
C ALA A 43 10.39 12.75 3.65
N LEU A 44 10.81 11.52 3.93
CA LEU A 44 11.72 11.16 5.02
C LEU A 44 12.99 10.52 4.45
N ASN A 45 14.16 11.09 4.77
CA ASN A 45 15.46 10.55 4.36
C ASN A 45 16.53 10.84 5.41
N ASP A 46 17.71 10.24 5.26
CA ASP A 46 18.88 10.48 6.10
C ASP A 46 19.75 11.65 5.62
N ALA A 47 19.59 12.03 4.35
CA ALA A 47 20.27 13.17 3.74
C ALA A 47 19.36 13.86 2.70
N PRO A 48 19.64 15.12 2.33
CA PRO A 48 18.93 15.79 1.23
C PRO A 48 19.06 14.99 -0.07
N HIS A 49 17.93 14.77 -0.74
CA HIS A 49 17.88 14.02 -1.99
C HIS A 49 16.93 14.69 -2.99
N ARG A 50 17.27 14.63 -4.29
CA ARG A 50 16.46 15.24 -5.36
C ARG A 50 15.00 14.78 -5.37
N SER A 51 14.72 13.55 -4.95
CA SER A 51 13.35 13.00 -4.87
C SER A 51 12.49 13.67 -3.79
N MET A 52 13.06 14.48 -2.90
CA MET A 52 12.33 15.27 -1.91
C MET A 52 11.89 16.64 -2.45
N ALA A 53 12.33 17.00 -3.66
CA ALA A 53 11.97 18.28 -4.27
C ALA A 53 10.45 18.38 -4.47
N GLY A 54 9.87 19.57 -4.21
CA GLY A 54 8.43 19.80 -4.34
C GLY A 54 7.54 19.22 -3.22
N VAL A 55 8.10 18.46 -2.27
CA VAL A 55 7.38 18.03 -1.07
C VAL A 55 7.52 19.08 0.03
N ALA A 56 6.39 19.57 0.55
CA ALA A 56 6.38 20.63 1.56
C ALA A 56 6.95 20.15 2.90
N SER A 57 6.55 18.94 3.35
CA SER A 57 7.04 18.34 4.59
C SER A 57 8.23 17.42 4.29
N ARG A 58 9.42 17.84 4.70
CA ARG A 58 10.67 17.10 4.50
C ARG A 58 11.36 16.87 5.83
N LEU A 59 11.55 15.60 6.17
CA LEU A 59 12.19 15.17 7.40
C LEU A 59 13.57 14.59 7.08
N LEU A 60 14.59 15.09 7.74
CA LEU A 60 15.95 14.57 7.66
C LEU A 60 16.32 14.04 9.04
N LEU A 61 16.52 12.73 9.13
CA LEU A 61 16.84 12.05 10.39
C LEU A 61 18.14 11.26 10.25
N PRO A 62 19.03 11.31 11.25
CA PRO A 62 20.29 10.58 11.21
C PRO A 62 20.07 9.08 10.98
N ARG A 63 20.91 8.45 10.16
CA ARG A 63 20.80 7.04 9.80
C ARG A 63 20.88 6.14 11.03
N GLU A 64 21.75 6.45 11.97
CA GLU A 64 21.93 5.72 13.23
C GLU A 64 20.63 5.72 14.05
N SER A 65 19.94 6.88 14.12
CA SER A 65 18.64 7.01 14.76
C SER A 65 17.57 6.17 14.07
N LEU A 66 17.54 6.16 12.72
CA LEU A 66 16.58 5.36 11.96
C LEU A 66 16.73 3.86 12.28
N TYR A 67 17.95 3.32 12.28
CA TYR A 67 18.21 1.92 12.60
C TYR A 67 17.95 1.59 14.06
N GLY A 68 18.47 2.41 14.96
CA GLY A 68 18.34 2.19 16.39
C GLY A 68 16.89 2.16 16.85
N LEU A 69 16.12 3.19 16.48
CA LEU A 69 14.71 3.31 16.89
C LEU A 69 13.80 2.29 16.19
N ALA A 70 14.02 2.00 14.90
CA ALA A 70 13.26 1.00 14.18
C ALA A 70 13.41 -0.40 14.80
N SER A 71 14.60 -0.72 15.31
CA SER A 71 14.93 -2.03 15.89
C SER A 71 14.46 -2.22 17.34
N MET A 72 14.01 -1.15 18.03
CA MET A 72 13.52 -1.25 19.40
C MET A 72 12.27 -2.11 19.49
N ASP A 73 12.14 -2.85 20.60
CA ASP A 73 10.91 -3.58 20.91
C ASP A 73 9.77 -2.62 21.23
N ASP A 74 8.62 -2.82 20.60
CA ASP A 74 7.44 -1.98 20.82
C ASP A 74 6.67 -2.34 22.10
N ALA A 75 6.89 -3.53 22.66
CA ALA A 75 6.16 -4.01 23.83
C ALA A 75 6.40 -3.14 25.08
N ALA A 76 7.58 -2.51 25.15
CA ALA A 76 8.00 -1.71 26.30
C ALA A 76 7.73 -0.20 26.16
N VAL A 77 7.36 0.30 24.97
CA VAL A 77 7.29 1.75 24.68
C VAL A 77 5.91 2.17 24.26
N LYS A 78 5.23 2.87 25.16
CA LYS A 78 3.86 3.42 24.95
C LYS A 78 3.86 4.92 24.65
N THR A 79 5.02 5.58 24.64
CA THR A 79 5.13 7.03 24.48
C THR A 79 6.27 7.39 23.54
N LEU A 80 6.11 8.51 22.84
CA LEU A 80 7.16 9.09 22.00
C LEU A 80 8.26 9.65 22.91
N SER A 81 9.44 9.04 22.88
CA SER A 81 10.54 9.36 23.79
C SER A 81 11.63 10.21 23.15
N THR A 82 11.88 10.07 21.84
CA THR A 82 13.00 10.73 21.16
C THR A 82 12.57 11.92 20.32
N PRO A 83 13.47 12.86 20.00
CA PRO A 83 13.21 13.95 19.10
C PRO A 83 12.77 13.51 17.71
N GLU A 84 13.37 12.43 17.19
CA GLU A 84 13.06 11.87 15.87
C GLU A 84 11.62 11.31 15.82
N GLU A 85 11.20 10.55 16.84
CA GLU A 85 9.82 10.08 16.96
C GLU A 85 8.82 11.24 17.02
N LYS A 86 9.13 12.29 17.80
CA LYS A 86 8.30 13.51 17.90
C LYS A 86 8.24 14.26 16.57
N THR A 87 9.34 14.31 15.83
CA THR A 87 9.41 14.94 14.50
C THR A 87 8.51 14.21 13.50
N ILE A 88 8.56 12.87 13.44
CA ILE A 88 7.66 12.08 12.61
C ILE A 88 6.21 12.27 13.05
N ALA A 89 5.95 12.15 14.36
CA ALA A 89 4.61 12.33 14.90
C ALA A 89 4.00 13.68 14.53
N GLY A 90 4.77 14.78 14.63
CA GLY A 90 4.32 16.11 14.25
C GLY A 90 3.90 16.21 12.77
N ALA A 91 4.54 15.45 11.89
CA ALA A 91 4.21 15.44 10.47
C ALA A 91 2.98 14.57 10.13
N VAL A 92 2.65 13.56 10.95
CA VAL A 92 1.57 12.60 10.67
C VAL A 92 0.42 12.66 11.70
N LEU A 93 0.49 13.54 12.69
CA LEU A 93 -0.55 13.72 13.70
C LEU A 93 -1.89 14.12 13.05
N ASN A 94 -2.98 13.66 13.63
CA ASN A 94 -4.36 13.92 13.17
C ASN A 94 -4.71 13.31 11.80
N HIS A 95 -3.97 12.30 11.34
CA HIS A 95 -4.37 11.47 10.20
C HIS A 95 -5.06 10.19 10.66
N ASP A 96 -5.96 9.71 9.82
CA ASP A 96 -6.75 8.50 10.10
C ASP A 96 -6.02 7.24 9.59
N LEU A 97 -5.21 7.40 8.52
CA LEU A 97 -4.37 6.35 7.93
C LEU A 97 -2.98 6.91 7.59
N ILE A 98 -1.93 6.17 7.93
CA ILE A 98 -0.55 6.50 7.56
C ILE A 98 -0.03 5.43 6.60
N VAL A 99 0.54 5.87 5.47
CA VAL A 99 1.05 4.98 4.42
C VAL A 99 2.53 5.24 4.18
N PRO A 100 3.44 4.53 4.89
CA PRO A 100 4.86 4.55 4.55
C PRO A 100 5.12 3.79 3.26
N ILE A 101 5.89 4.41 2.34
CA ILE A 101 6.30 3.83 1.06
C ILE A 101 7.82 3.72 1.04
N ALA A 102 8.36 2.53 0.78
CA ALA A 102 9.80 2.29 0.80
C ALA A 102 10.30 1.34 -0.30
N GLY A 103 11.47 1.64 -0.84
CA GLY A 103 12.29 0.63 -1.51
C GLY A 103 13.20 -0.03 -0.48
N LEU A 104 13.17 -1.35 -0.43
CA LEU A 104 13.95 -2.15 0.50
C LEU A 104 15.30 -2.57 -0.07
N GLY A 105 16.21 -3.01 0.81
CA GLY A 105 17.56 -3.43 0.42
C GLY A 105 18.61 -2.33 0.41
N GLY A 106 18.17 -1.07 0.56
CA GLY A 106 19.03 0.07 0.89
C GLY A 106 19.10 0.32 2.40
N GLU A 107 19.94 1.26 2.79
CA GLU A 107 20.21 1.53 4.21
C GLU A 107 19.14 2.41 4.89
N THR A 108 18.36 3.20 4.15
CA THR A 108 17.46 4.22 4.74
C THR A 108 15.99 3.81 4.67
N GLY A 109 15.50 3.31 3.52
CA GLY A 109 14.07 3.14 3.25
C GLY A 109 13.36 2.20 4.23
N GLY A 110 13.91 1.01 4.45
CA GLY A 110 13.34 0.01 5.36
C GLY A 110 13.27 0.49 6.82
N PRO A 111 14.40 0.92 7.42
CA PRO A 111 14.40 1.47 8.78
C PRO A 111 13.50 2.68 8.96
N ALA A 112 13.49 3.63 7.99
CA ALA A 112 12.63 4.79 8.04
C ALA A 112 11.14 4.41 8.03
N ALA A 113 10.73 3.48 7.14
CA ALA A 113 9.35 3.00 7.10
C ALA A 113 8.94 2.27 8.38
N ALA A 114 9.85 1.46 8.95
CA ALA A 114 9.61 0.78 10.22
C ALA A 114 9.47 1.77 11.39
N LEU A 115 10.27 2.84 11.42
CA LEU A 115 10.15 3.89 12.43
C LEU A 115 8.83 4.66 12.28
N VAL A 116 8.40 4.97 11.05
CA VAL A 116 7.07 5.55 10.81
C VAL A 116 5.97 4.62 11.33
N GLY A 117 6.04 3.33 11.03
CA GLY A 117 5.09 2.32 11.54
C GLY A 117 5.06 2.27 13.07
N ARG A 118 6.21 2.28 13.73
CA ARG A 118 6.33 2.35 15.19
C ARG A 118 5.65 3.60 15.75
N VAL A 119 5.93 4.78 15.20
CA VAL A 119 5.31 6.05 15.63
C VAL A 119 3.79 5.99 15.44
N SER A 120 3.33 5.49 14.29
CA SER A 120 1.90 5.34 14.00
C SER A 120 1.20 4.43 15.02
N LYS A 121 1.85 3.34 15.41
CA LYS A 121 1.36 2.40 16.42
C LYS A 121 1.24 3.05 17.80
N ILE A 122 2.21 3.87 18.20
CA ILE A 122 2.18 4.66 19.45
C ILE A 122 1.01 5.67 19.41
N LEU A 123 0.78 6.30 18.24
CA LEU A 123 -0.34 7.23 18.04
C LEU A 123 -1.71 6.54 17.95
N GLY A 124 -1.75 5.21 17.84
CA GLY A 124 -2.97 4.44 17.63
C GLY A 124 -3.57 4.56 16.22
N THR A 125 -2.82 5.11 15.26
CA THR A 125 -3.27 5.37 13.89
C THR A 125 -3.09 4.14 13.00
N ALA A 126 -4.08 3.87 12.13
CA ALA A 126 -4.00 2.78 11.15
C ALA A 126 -2.81 2.95 10.21
N THR A 127 -2.13 1.84 9.86
CA THR A 127 -0.91 1.89 9.06
C THR A 127 -0.87 0.79 8.00
N LEU A 128 -0.74 1.19 6.73
CA LEU A 128 -0.57 0.30 5.58
C LEU A 128 0.74 0.62 4.87
N ALA A 129 1.75 -0.22 5.00
CA ALA A 129 3.03 -0.03 4.32
C ALA A 129 3.01 -0.59 2.89
N LEU A 130 3.60 0.16 1.95
CA LEU A 130 3.86 -0.26 0.58
C LEU A 130 5.38 -0.39 0.38
N ALA A 131 5.87 -1.59 0.10
CA ALA A 131 7.31 -1.84 0.05
C ALA A 131 7.72 -2.57 -1.24
N ALA A 132 8.77 -2.07 -1.92
CA ALA A 132 9.37 -2.74 -3.07
C ALA A 132 10.63 -3.50 -2.65
N THR A 133 10.77 -4.78 -3.08
CA THR A 133 12.00 -5.54 -2.90
C THR A 133 12.89 -5.44 -4.15
N PRO A 134 14.23 -5.48 -3.99
CA PRO A 134 15.16 -5.24 -5.08
C PRO A 134 15.11 -6.32 -6.17
N PHE A 135 15.59 -5.97 -7.36
CA PHE A 135 15.87 -6.95 -8.41
C PHE A 135 16.96 -7.92 -7.96
N THR A 136 16.89 -9.16 -8.44
CA THR A 136 17.95 -10.16 -8.20
C THR A 136 19.31 -9.66 -8.70
N ALA A 137 19.32 -8.91 -9.79
CA ALA A 137 20.52 -8.31 -10.37
C ALA A 137 21.21 -7.25 -9.47
N GLU A 138 20.52 -6.72 -8.45
CA GLU A 138 21.09 -5.76 -7.49
C GLU A 138 22.03 -6.43 -6.46
N GLY A 139 22.08 -7.74 -6.43
CA GLY A 139 23.00 -8.54 -5.65
C GLY A 139 22.43 -9.09 -4.34
N MET A 140 23.15 -10.09 -3.80
CA MET A 140 22.71 -10.84 -2.62
C MET A 140 22.59 -9.97 -1.38
N ASN A 141 23.52 -9.04 -1.16
CA ASN A 141 23.52 -8.18 0.03
C ASN A 141 22.24 -7.35 0.12
N ARG A 142 21.77 -6.79 -1.00
CA ARG A 142 20.51 -6.03 -1.04
C ARG A 142 19.29 -6.92 -0.80
N ARG A 143 19.30 -8.15 -1.31
CA ARG A 143 18.22 -9.11 -1.06
C ARG A 143 18.10 -9.46 0.41
N VAL A 144 19.21 -9.84 1.05
CA VAL A 144 19.25 -10.17 2.49
C VAL A 144 18.82 -8.97 3.33
N ALA A 145 19.28 -7.75 2.98
CA ALA A 145 18.86 -6.54 3.66
C ALA A 145 17.35 -6.28 3.49
N ALA A 146 16.80 -6.53 2.30
CA ALA A 146 15.37 -6.38 2.04
C ALA A 146 14.50 -7.39 2.81
N GLU A 147 14.93 -8.64 2.93
CA GLU A 147 14.24 -9.67 3.70
C GLU A 147 14.18 -9.30 5.19
N ARG A 148 15.30 -8.84 5.77
CA ARG A 148 15.35 -8.33 7.14
C ARG A 148 14.45 -7.12 7.34
N ALA A 149 14.44 -6.19 6.37
CA ALA A 149 13.60 -5.00 6.43
C ALA A 149 12.11 -5.35 6.31
N LEU A 150 11.74 -6.34 5.48
CA LEU A 150 10.37 -6.85 5.40
C LEU A 150 9.91 -7.46 6.72
N GLU A 151 10.77 -8.27 7.36
CA GLU A 151 10.45 -8.86 8.66
C GLU A 151 10.29 -7.80 9.74
N LEU A 152 11.19 -6.81 9.79
CA LEU A 152 11.10 -5.69 10.73
C LEU A 152 9.82 -4.89 10.51
N LEU A 153 9.55 -4.48 9.27
CA LEU A 153 8.41 -3.65 8.90
C LEU A 153 7.08 -4.35 9.20
N SER A 154 6.97 -5.65 8.91
CA SER A 154 5.75 -6.42 9.19
C SER A 154 5.33 -6.44 10.67
N LYS A 155 6.28 -6.26 11.60
CA LYS A 155 6.02 -6.18 13.04
C LYS A 155 5.56 -4.77 13.48
N LYS A 156 5.81 -3.75 12.65
CA LYS A 156 5.59 -2.34 13.00
C LYS A 156 4.33 -1.73 12.40
N VAL A 157 3.71 -2.37 11.41
CA VAL A 157 2.54 -1.86 10.69
C VAL A 157 1.35 -2.80 10.82
N ASP A 158 0.13 -2.30 10.59
CA ASP A 158 -1.08 -3.13 10.63
C ASP A 158 -1.19 -4.00 9.37
N GLY A 159 -0.75 -3.51 8.22
CA GLY A 159 -0.66 -4.25 6.96
C GLY A 159 0.57 -3.89 6.15
N LEU A 160 1.15 -4.87 5.46
CA LEU A 160 2.31 -4.70 4.59
C LEU A 160 2.03 -5.30 3.21
N VAL A 161 1.99 -4.44 2.18
CA VAL A 161 1.95 -4.87 0.77
C VAL A 161 3.35 -4.84 0.21
N ALA A 162 3.86 -6.01 -0.18
CA ALA A 162 5.19 -6.13 -0.76
C ALA A 162 5.13 -6.39 -2.27
N PHE A 163 5.88 -5.58 -3.03
CA PHE A 163 6.03 -5.67 -4.48
C PHE A 163 7.44 -6.17 -4.81
N SER A 164 7.52 -7.28 -5.52
CA SER A 164 8.81 -7.78 -6.02
C SER A 164 9.15 -7.13 -7.35
N ASN A 165 10.30 -6.48 -7.45
CA ASN A 165 10.78 -5.92 -8.71
C ASN A 165 10.97 -7.02 -9.77
N ASN A 166 11.35 -8.23 -9.36
CA ASN A 166 11.53 -9.35 -10.29
C ASN A 166 10.22 -9.77 -10.98
N GLU A 167 9.09 -9.66 -10.28
CA GLU A 167 7.78 -10.00 -10.87
C GLU A 167 7.39 -9.01 -11.96
N LEU A 168 7.80 -7.73 -11.85
CA LEU A 168 7.61 -6.77 -12.92
C LEU A 168 8.37 -7.15 -14.21
N LEU A 169 9.60 -7.68 -14.07
CA LEU A 169 10.37 -8.14 -15.24
C LEU A 169 9.74 -9.35 -15.92
N ARG A 170 8.94 -10.14 -15.21
CA ARG A 170 8.17 -11.25 -15.82
C ARG A 170 7.02 -10.74 -16.68
N LEU A 171 6.40 -9.63 -16.28
CA LEU A 171 5.34 -8.97 -17.07
C LEU A 171 5.90 -8.21 -18.27
N ALA A 172 7.05 -7.57 -18.11
CA ALA A 172 7.64 -6.69 -19.12
C ALA A 172 9.17 -6.88 -19.19
N PRO A 173 9.66 -8.01 -19.76
CA PRO A 173 11.08 -8.37 -19.73
C PRO A 173 11.98 -7.44 -20.56
N GLN A 174 11.41 -6.69 -21.52
CA GLN A 174 12.13 -5.73 -22.36
C GLN A 174 12.11 -4.29 -21.82
N LEU A 175 11.53 -4.07 -20.63
CA LEU A 175 11.37 -2.73 -20.09
C LEU A 175 12.74 -2.18 -19.61
N PRO A 176 13.19 -1.00 -20.09
CA PRO A 176 14.39 -0.36 -19.59
C PRO A 176 14.31 -0.12 -18.08
N LEU A 177 15.42 -0.32 -17.36
CA LEU A 177 15.43 -0.31 -15.89
C LEU A 177 14.82 0.96 -15.27
N LEU A 178 15.14 2.14 -15.83
CA LEU A 178 14.54 3.41 -15.33
C LEU A 178 13.03 3.44 -15.52
N ARG A 179 12.53 2.92 -16.64
CA ARG A 179 11.10 2.83 -16.89
C ARG A 179 10.43 1.78 -15.99
N ALA A 180 11.14 0.67 -15.70
CA ALA A 180 10.69 -0.35 -14.77
C ALA A 180 10.42 0.24 -13.36
N PHE A 181 11.32 1.07 -12.84
CA PHE A 181 11.10 1.75 -11.55
C PHE A 181 9.91 2.72 -11.60
N GLN A 182 9.70 3.42 -12.71
CA GLN A 182 8.53 4.30 -12.86
C GLN A 182 7.23 3.51 -12.85
N VAL A 183 7.13 2.47 -13.68
CA VAL A 183 5.95 1.59 -13.76
C VAL A 183 5.66 0.91 -12.44
N LEU A 184 6.70 0.42 -11.75
CA LEU A 184 6.52 -0.16 -10.42
C LEU A 184 5.97 0.86 -9.43
N GLY A 185 6.46 2.10 -9.46
CA GLY A 185 5.93 3.17 -8.62
C GLY A 185 4.45 3.46 -8.91
N GLU A 186 4.05 3.50 -10.18
CA GLU A 186 2.65 3.63 -10.60
C GLU A 186 1.78 2.50 -10.05
N ILE A 187 2.29 1.25 -10.11
CA ILE A 187 1.62 0.06 -9.56
C ILE A 187 1.53 0.15 -8.03
N MET A 188 2.61 0.55 -7.35
CA MET A 188 2.63 0.68 -5.89
C MET A 188 1.66 1.76 -5.38
N VAL A 189 1.48 2.85 -6.11
CA VAL A 189 0.57 3.93 -5.72
C VAL A 189 -0.90 3.55 -5.96
N ARG A 190 -1.18 2.62 -6.85
CA ARG A 190 -2.55 2.23 -7.23
C ARG A 190 -3.44 1.87 -6.02
N PRO A 191 -3.07 0.93 -5.14
CA PRO A 191 -3.92 0.58 -4.00
C PRO A 191 -4.20 1.77 -3.06
N LEU A 192 -3.23 2.68 -2.91
CA LEU A 192 -3.43 3.90 -2.13
C LEU A 192 -4.47 4.82 -2.77
N VAL A 193 -4.39 5.04 -4.09
CA VAL A 193 -5.35 5.87 -4.84
C VAL A 193 -6.75 5.30 -4.73
N ASP A 194 -6.88 4.00 -4.98
CA ASP A 194 -8.18 3.34 -4.98
C ASP A 194 -8.79 3.29 -3.56
N LEU A 195 -7.99 3.08 -2.51
CA LEU A 195 -8.43 3.21 -1.11
C LEU A 195 -8.88 4.63 -0.79
N ALA A 196 -8.09 5.64 -1.14
CA ALA A 196 -8.40 7.03 -0.83
C ALA A 196 -9.71 7.50 -1.47
N ARG A 197 -10.04 6.98 -2.66
CA ARG A 197 -11.28 7.31 -3.40
C ARG A 197 -12.48 6.46 -2.99
N SER A 198 -12.25 5.26 -2.43
CA SER A 198 -13.31 4.30 -2.10
C SER A 198 -13.79 4.39 -0.65
N MET A 199 -12.98 4.95 0.27
CA MET A 199 -13.24 4.91 1.71
C MET A 199 -13.78 6.22 2.24
N THR A 200 -14.62 6.11 3.27
CA THR A 200 -14.95 7.16 4.21
C THR A 200 -14.05 7.06 5.46
N ARG A 201 -14.06 8.08 6.30
CA ARG A 201 -13.31 8.07 7.56
C ARG A 201 -13.73 6.92 8.48
N THR A 202 -15.00 6.57 8.51
CA THR A 202 -15.54 5.48 9.33
C THR A 202 -15.06 4.11 8.90
N ASP A 203 -14.63 3.94 7.63
CA ASP A 203 -14.15 2.67 7.10
C ASP A 203 -12.73 2.33 7.55
N VAL A 204 -11.96 3.32 8.04
CA VAL A 204 -10.55 3.10 8.41
C VAL A 204 -10.40 2.05 9.52
N GLY A 205 -11.33 2.03 10.47
CA GLY A 205 -11.37 1.01 11.54
C GLY A 205 -11.60 -0.40 10.98
N THR A 206 -12.53 -0.54 10.05
CA THR A 206 -12.82 -1.81 9.36
C THR A 206 -11.61 -2.28 8.55
N LEU A 207 -11.02 -1.38 7.75
CA LEU A 207 -9.80 -1.68 7.01
C LEU A 207 -8.67 -2.13 7.94
N ARG A 208 -8.44 -1.41 9.05
CA ARG A 208 -7.41 -1.76 10.03
C ARG A 208 -7.60 -3.15 10.62
N GLY A 209 -8.83 -3.48 11.04
CA GLY A 209 -9.15 -4.82 11.54
C GLY A 209 -8.87 -5.91 10.50
N PHE A 210 -9.19 -5.62 9.24
CA PHE A 210 -8.93 -6.50 8.11
C PHE A 210 -7.42 -6.70 7.86
N LEU A 211 -6.63 -5.61 7.88
CA LEU A 211 -5.18 -5.64 7.72
C LEU A 211 -4.50 -6.46 8.82
N LEU A 212 -4.86 -6.22 10.09
CA LEU A 212 -4.32 -6.91 11.25
C LEU A 212 -4.61 -8.41 11.25
N SER A 213 -5.74 -8.84 10.69
CA SER A 213 -6.12 -10.25 10.67
C SER A 213 -5.19 -11.14 9.84
N ARG A 214 -4.37 -10.55 8.95
CA ARG A 214 -3.48 -11.27 8.02
C ARG A 214 -2.02 -10.80 8.04
N GLY A 215 -1.78 -9.53 8.31
CA GLY A 215 -0.44 -8.92 8.42
C GLY A 215 0.30 -8.74 7.08
N ARG A 216 0.32 -9.75 6.21
CA ARG A 216 0.99 -9.73 4.89
C ARG A 216 -0.01 -9.70 3.76
N TRP A 217 0.23 -8.81 2.81
CA TRP A 217 -0.67 -8.56 1.69
C TRP A 217 0.09 -8.53 0.36
N ARG A 218 -0.59 -8.93 -0.70
CA ARG A 218 -0.11 -8.82 -2.07
C ARG A 218 -1.12 -8.08 -2.91
N PHE A 219 -0.64 -7.50 -4.01
CA PHE A 219 -1.46 -6.70 -4.90
C PHE A 219 -1.67 -7.40 -6.25
N GLY A 220 -2.91 -7.33 -6.75
CA GLY A 220 -3.26 -7.64 -8.11
C GLY A 220 -4.10 -6.52 -8.70
N GLY A 221 -3.90 -6.24 -9.97
CA GLY A 221 -4.68 -5.25 -10.69
C GLY A 221 -5.11 -5.78 -12.04
N GLY A 222 -6.35 -5.49 -12.43
CA GLY A 222 -6.87 -5.88 -13.72
C GLY A 222 -7.90 -4.89 -14.25
N SER A 223 -8.18 -4.98 -15.54
CA SER A 223 -9.19 -4.17 -16.22
C SER A 223 -10.00 -5.03 -17.20
N GLY A 224 -11.24 -4.62 -17.45
CA GLY A 224 -12.13 -5.32 -18.38
C GLY A 224 -13.02 -4.36 -19.12
N GLU A 225 -13.40 -4.74 -20.32
CA GLU A 225 -14.30 -3.99 -21.21
C GLU A 225 -15.47 -4.86 -21.71
N GLY A 226 -16.52 -4.22 -22.18
CA GLY A 226 -17.66 -4.88 -22.79
C GLY A 226 -18.56 -5.63 -21.81
N LYS A 227 -19.29 -6.64 -22.30
CA LYS A 227 -20.38 -7.31 -21.57
C LYS A 227 -19.90 -8.08 -20.32
N HIS A 228 -18.69 -8.63 -20.34
CA HIS A 228 -18.10 -9.43 -19.24
C HIS A 228 -16.97 -8.69 -18.53
N ARG A 229 -17.03 -7.36 -18.49
CA ARG A 229 -15.96 -6.50 -17.96
C ARG A 229 -15.59 -6.79 -16.51
N ALA A 230 -16.56 -7.15 -15.66
CA ALA A 230 -16.30 -7.51 -14.27
C ALA A 230 -15.48 -8.80 -14.17
N PHE A 231 -15.88 -9.84 -14.90
CA PHE A 231 -15.14 -11.11 -14.98
C PHE A 231 -13.71 -10.90 -15.50
N SER A 232 -13.55 -10.22 -16.64
CA SER A 232 -12.23 -10.00 -17.24
C SER A 232 -11.31 -9.19 -16.33
N ALA A 233 -11.83 -8.17 -15.62
CA ALA A 233 -11.05 -7.39 -14.67
C ALA A 233 -10.60 -8.21 -13.47
N VAL A 234 -11.45 -9.08 -12.94
CA VAL A 234 -11.10 -9.99 -11.83
C VAL A 234 -10.11 -11.05 -12.29
N GLU A 235 -10.34 -11.68 -13.45
CA GLU A 235 -9.42 -12.67 -14.02
C GLU A 235 -8.01 -12.09 -14.20
N GLU A 236 -7.88 -10.90 -14.81
CA GLU A 236 -6.60 -10.22 -14.98
C GLU A 236 -5.95 -9.86 -13.62
N ALA A 237 -6.74 -9.40 -12.64
CA ALA A 237 -6.24 -9.08 -11.32
C ALA A 237 -5.67 -10.32 -10.62
N PHE A 238 -6.33 -11.48 -10.72
CA PHE A 238 -5.85 -12.74 -10.14
C PHE A 238 -4.70 -13.38 -10.93
N ALA A 239 -4.52 -13.05 -12.20
CA ALA A 239 -3.35 -13.41 -12.99
C ALA A 239 -2.08 -12.63 -12.59
N SER A 240 -2.17 -11.66 -11.68
CA SER A 240 -1.05 -10.86 -11.20
C SER A 240 0.07 -11.73 -10.64
N PRO A 241 1.34 -11.52 -11.06
CA PRO A 241 2.47 -12.31 -10.58
C PRO A 241 2.81 -12.06 -9.11
N TRP A 242 2.28 -11.00 -8.50
CA TRP A 242 2.45 -10.73 -7.07
C TRP A 242 1.47 -11.51 -6.19
N LEU A 243 0.35 -11.99 -6.73
CA LEU A 243 -0.61 -12.77 -5.95
C LEU A 243 -0.13 -14.21 -5.71
N PRO A 244 -0.60 -14.89 -4.65
CA PRO A 244 -0.39 -16.32 -4.47
C PRO A 244 -0.95 -17.10 -5.65
N LYS A 245 -0.22 -18.11 -6.11
CA LYS A 245 -0.68 -18.99 -7.19
C LYS A 245 -1.83 -19.89 -6.77
N ASP A 246 -1.88 -20.23 -5.49
CA ASP A 246 -2.95 -21.03 -4.88
C ASP A 246 -3.97 -20.09 -4.24
N PRO A 247 -5.18 -19.94 -4.82
CA PRO A 247 -6.22 -19.08 -4.27
C PRO A 247 -6.71 -19.51 -2.89
N ASP A 248 -6.59 -20.80 -2.54
CA ASP A 248 -6.99 -21.34 -1.25
C ASP A 248 -6.13 -20.83 -0.08
N MET A 249 -4.97 -20.28 -0.37
CA MET A 249 -4.14 -19.59 0.61
C MET A 249 -4.69 -18.20 1.00
N ILE A 250 -5.58 -17.61 0.19
CA ILE A 250 -6.11 -16.27 0.43
C ILE A 250 -7.23 -16.37 1.47
N GLY A 251 -6.99 -15.81 2.65
CA GLY A 251 -7.98 -15.80 3.73
C GLY A 251 -8.77 -14.51 3.86
N GLY A 252 -8.24 -13.39 3.36
CA GLY A 252 -8.89 -12.08 3.33
C GLY A 252 -8.56 -11.34 2.05
N ILE A 253 -9.52 -10.58 1.51
CA ILE A 253 -9.33 -9.86 0.26
C ILE A 253 -10.02 -8.50 0.29
N VAL A 254 -9.26 -7.42 0.03
CA VAL A 254 -9.82 -6.10 -0.20
C VAL A 254 -9.91 -5.89 -1.70
N VAL A 255 -11.11 -5.56 -2.17
CA VAL A 255 -11.42 -5.37 -3.59
C VAL A 255 -11.87 -3.95 -3.80
N LEU A 256 -11.16 -3.23 -4.67
CA LEU A 256 -11.41 -1.83 -4.97
C LEU A 256 -11.77 -1.71 -6.47
N VAL A 257 -12.95 -1.20 -6.75
CA VAL A 257 -13.53 -1.14 -8.09
C VAL A 257 -13.62 0.31 -8.54
N ALA A 258 -13.07 0.61 -9.70
CA ALA A 258 -13.26 1.89 -10.38
C ALA A 258 -13.94 1.68 -11.73
N ALA A 259 -15.02 2.41 -11.97
CA ALA A 259 -15.75 2.39 -13.23
C ALA A 259 -16.55 3.68 -13.39
N PRO A 260 -16.87 4.14 -14.60
CA PRO A 260 -17.67 5.35 -14.79
C PRO A 260 -19.08 5.25 -14.19
N ASP A 261 -19.64 4.04 -14.19
CA ASP A 261 -20.97 3.68 -13.69
C ASP A 261 -20.91 2.83 -12.41
N PHE A 262 -19.86 3.04 -11.59
CA PHE A 262 -19.75 2.29 -10.34
C PHE A 262 -20.99 2.44 -9.47
N GLY A 263 -21.54 1.31 -9.03
CA GLY A 263 -22.69 1.23 -8.16
C GLY A 263 -22.86 -0.18 -7.57
N GLU A 264 -23.94 -0.38 -6.84
CA GLU A 264 -24.21 -1.63 -6.10
C GLU A 264 -24.24 -2.87 -7.00
N ALA A 265 -24.81 -2.78 -8.20
CA ALA A 265 -24.90 -3.88 -9.15
C ALA A 265 -23.50 -4.35 -9.56
N LEU A 266 -22.64 -3.42 -10.02
CA LEU A 266 -21.28 -3.73 -10.43
C LEU A 266 -20.43 -4.24 -9.26
N ALA A 267 -20.57 -3.64 -8.07
CA ALA A 267 -19.89 -4.13 -6.88
C ALA A 267 -20.29 -5.56 -6.53
N GLY A 268 -21.57 -5.92 -6.71
CA GLY A 268 -22.10 -7.28 -6.54
C GLY A 268 -21.55 -8.26 -7.57
N GLU A 269 -21.48 -7.88 -8.85
CA GLU A 269 -20.89 -8.68 -9.92
C GLU A 269 -19.40 -8.97 -9.62
N VAL A 270 -18.60 -7.94 -9.34
CA VAL A 270 -17.18 -8.11 -9.01
C VAL A 270 -16.99 -8.97 -7.77
N ALA A 271 -17.79 -8.77 -6.72
CA ALA A 271 -17.74 -9.60 -5.52
C ALA A 271 -18.08 -11.07 -5.79
N HIS A 272 -19.00 -11.35 -6.72
CA HIS A 272 -19.32 -12.71 -7.16
C HIS A 272 -18.11 -13.35 -7.83
N GLU A 273 -17.49 -12.69 -8.81
CA GLU A 273 -16.33 -13.21 -9.52
C GLU A 273 -15.12 -13.43 -8.59
N VAL A 274 -14.90 -12.52 -7.64
CA VAL A 274 -13.85 -12.68 -6.62
C VAL A 274 -14.07 -13.91 -5.74
N ARG A 275 -15.32 -14.22 -5.38
CA ARG A 275 -15.63 -15.45 -4.62
C ARG A 275 -15.40 -16.72 -5.42
N LEU A 276 -15.63 -16.69 -6.73
CA LEU A 276 -15.29 -17.81 -7.60
C LEU A 276 -13.79 -18.00 -7.69
N ALA A 277 -13.02 -16.90 -7.79
CA ALA A 277 -11.58 -16.93 -7.89
C ALA A 277 -10.87 -17.26 -6.56
N ALA A 278 -11.44 -16.88 -5.40
CA ALA A 278 -10.89 -17.13 -4.06
C ALA A 278 -12.01 -17.52 -3.07
N PRO A 279 -12.49 -18.76 -3.13
CA PRO A 279 -13.72 -19.20 -2.42
C PRO A 279 -13.59 -19.19 -0.88
N ARG A 280 -12.38 -19.22 -0.34
CA ARG A 280 -12.11 -19.15 1.11
C ARG A 280 -11.91 -17.73 1.63
N ALA A 281 -11.74 -16.76 0.74
CA ALA A 281 -11.49 -15.38 1.12
C ALA A 281 -12.78 -14.70 1.61
N VAL A 282 -12.64 -13.87 2.64
CA VAL A 282 -13.69 -12.92 3.05
C VAL A 282 -13.45 -11.61 2.29
N PRO A 283 -14.37 -11.18 1.39
CA PRO A 283 -14.18 -9.96 0.62
C PRO A 283 -14.63 -8.71 1.41
N LEU A 284 -13.78 -7.69 1.40
CA LEU A 284 -14.10 -6.30 1.76
C LEU A 284 -14.10 -5.49 0.45
N VAL A 285 -15.27 -5.04 0.02
CA VAL A 285 -15.46 -4.42 -1.29
C VAL A 285 -15.69 -2.92 -1.16
N GLY A 286 -14.96 -2.13 -1.91
CA GLY A 286 -15.16 -0.69 -2.06
C GLY A 286 -15.04 -0.28 -3.52
N GLY A 287 -15.43 0.96 -3.83
CA GLY A 287 -15.24 1.47 -5.18
C GLY A 287 -15.72 2.90 -5.35
N TYR A 288 -15.49 3.43 -6.53
CA TYR A 288 -15.81 4.81 -6.86
C TYR A 288 -16.07 5.01 -8.37
N ALA A 289 -16.80 6.06 -8.69
CA ALA A 289 -17.02 6.47 -10.07
C ALA A 289 -15.74 7.12 -10.64
N ASP A 290 -15.26 6.60 -11.78
CA ASP A 290 -14.12 7.15 -12.53
C ASP A 290 -14.49 7.34 -14.01
N PRO A 291 -15.02 8.51 -14.38
CA PRO A 291 -15.40 8.80 -15.78
C PRO A 291 -14.23 8.70 -16.76
N GLY A 292 -13.00 8.84 -16.30
CA GLY A 292 -11.78 8.74 -17.13
C GLY A 292 -11.53 7.33 -17.68
N LEU A 293 -12.23 6.31 -17.18
CA LEU A 293 -12.10 4.93 -17.65
C LEU A 293 -12.92 4.60 -18.92
N GLY A 294 -13.78 5.51 -19.40
CA GLY A 294 -14.66 5.24 -20.56
C GLY A 294 -15.62 4.10 -20.23
N GLU A 295 -15.58 3.00 -20.98
CA GLU A 295 -16.43 1.81 -20.72
C GLU A 295 -15.74 0.74 -19.85
N ARG A 296 -14.51 1.00 -19.42
CA ARG A 296 -13.71 0.02 -18.67
C ARG A 296 -14.07 -0.04 -17.20
N VAL A 297 -13.98 -1.25 -16.65
CA VAL A 297 -13.89 -1.50 -15.22
C VAL A 297 -12.44 -1.79 -14.86
N ARG A 298 -11.97 -1.22 -13.78
CA ARG A 298 -10.68 -1.52 -13.19
C ARG A 298 -10.87 -2.10 -11.78
N VAL A 299 -10.20 -3.20 -11.51
CA VAL A 299 -10.24 -3.89 -10.21
C VAL A 299 -8.83 -3.91 -9.63
N SER A 300 -8.72 -3.46 -8.39
CA SER A 300 -7.54 -3.60 -7.55
C SER A 300 -7.83 -4.56 -6.41
N VAL A 301 -6.95 -5.53 -6.21
CA VAL A 301 -7.07 -6.58 -5.22
C VAL A 301 -5.90 -6.52 -4.26
N LEU A 302 -6.19 -6.44 -2.95
CA LEU A 302 -5.22 -6.72 -1.91
C LEU A 302 -5.59 -8.06 -1.29
N ALA A 303 -4.76 -9.09 -1.49
CA ALA A 303 -4.97 -10.43 -0.96
C ALA A 303 -4.05 -10.70 0.23
N GLY A 304 -4.63 -11.16 1.35
CA GLY A 304 -3.94 -11.45 2.60
C GLY A 304 -4.07 -12.91 3.02
N TRP A 305 -3.01 -13.47 3.62
CA TRP A 305 -2.95 -14.87 4.11
C TRP A 305 -2.25 -14.99 5.45
#